data_cfd8c18a856468158c2c6a7635f83243
#
_entry.id   cfd8c18a856468158c2c6a7635f83243
#
_cell.length_a   1.000
_cell.length_b   1.000
_cell.length_c   1.000
_cell.angle_alpha   90.00
_cell.angle_beta   90.00
_cell.angle_gamma   90.00
#
_symmetry.space_group_name_H-M   'P 1'
#
loop_
_entity.id
_entity.type
_entity.pdbx_description
1 polymer ?
#
loop_
_entity_poly.entity_id
_entity_poly.type
_entity_poly.pdbx_seq_one_letter_code
_entity_poly.pdbx_strand_id
1 'polypeptide(L)'
;MLSNSQVRYLEIVTPDVDGTIRMFEASGPMTFSEPVPELGNGRLAELPDGSQISIRAPMHADEAPVTRTYFLTDDIDAATKAAVLAGAEVAHPIMEIPGRGKFSIFFQGENQFGYWQD
;
A
#
# COMPACT_ATOMS: atom_id res chain seq x y z
N MET A 1 11.17 -11.38 13.64
CA MET A 1 10.02 -11.13 14.29
C MET A 1 9.61 -9.68 14.37
N LEU A 2 10.49 -8.81 14.52
CA LEU A 2 10.12 -7.41 14.59
C LEU A 2 9.82 -6.79 13.26
N SER A 3 10.25 -7.44 12.15
CA SER A 3 9.93 -6.95 10.80
C SER A 3 8.43 -6.84 10.57
N ASN A 4 7.62 -7.62 11.30
CA ASN A 4 6.18 -7.59 11.15
C ASN A 4 5.51 -6.38 11.79
N SER A 5 6.30 -5.51 12.43
CA SER A 5 5.78 -4.33 13.11
C SER A 5 5.97 -3.06 12.29
N GLN A 6 6.53 -3.16 11.10
CA GLN A 6 6.84 -1.99 10.27
C GLN A 6 5.77 -1.76 9.23
N VAL A 7 5.38 -0.49 9.05
CA VAL A 7 4.61 -0.08 7.88
C VAL A 7 5.58 -0.08 6.69
N ARG A 8 5.26 -0.84 5.67
CA ARG A 8 6.15 -0.99 4.51
C ARG A 8 5.72 -0.14 3.33
N TYR A 9 4.42 0.02 3.14
CA TYR A 9 3.87 0.66 1.94
C TYR A 9 2.57 1.35 2.32
N LEU A 10 2.46 2.63 2.01
CA LEU A 10 1.23 3.41 2.23
C LEU A 10 0.69 3.81 0.87
N GLU A 11 -0.49 3.32 0.54
CA GLU A 11 -1.12 3.62 -0.73
C GLU A 11 -2.22 4.64 -0.55
N ILE A 12 -2.12 5.75 -1.29
CA ILE A 12 -3.14 6.79 -1.27
C ILE A 12 -3.81 6.80 -2.64
N VAL A 13 -5.11 6.51 -2.66
CA VAL A 13 -5.93 6.55 -3.86
C VAL A 13 -6.74 7.84 -3.82
N THR A 14 -6.54 8.71 -4.81
CA THR A 14 -7.19 10.01 -4.82
C THR A 14 -7.40 10.49 -6.26
N PRO A 15 -8.53 11.15 -6.56
CA PRO A 15 -8.71 11.77 -7.86
C PRO A 15 -7.82 13.00 -8.10
N ASP A 16 -7.22 13.54 -7.04
CA ASP A 16 -6.33 14.71 -7.14
C ASP A 16 -4.89 14.34 -6.82
N VAL A 17 -4.28 13.55 -7.68
CA VAL A 17 -2.90 13.07 -7.51
C VAL A 17 -1.93 14.25 -7.45
N ASP A 18 -2.02 15.18 -8.39
CA ASP A 18 -1.07 16.30 -8.46
C ASP A 18 -1.16 17.21 -7.23
N GLY A 19 -2.36 17.50 -6.76
CA GLY A 19 -2.53 18.32 -5.56
C GLY A 19 -2.00 17.65 -4.32
N THR A 20 -2.20 16.35 -4.20
CA THR A 20 -1.70 15.58 -3.07
C THR A 20 -0.16 15.57 -3.06
N ILE A 21 0.45 15.34 -4.23
CA ILE A 21 1.91 15.35 -4.36
C ILE A 21 2.46 16.73 -4.01
N ARG A 22 1.86 17.80 -4.55
CA ARG A 22 2.33 19.16 -4.24
C ARG A 22 2.30 19.44 -2.74
N MET A 23 1.27 18.98 -2.07
CA MET A 23 1.14 19.18 -0.62
C MET A 23 2.27 18.49 0.13
N PHE A 24 2.57 17.24 -0.21
CA PHE A 24 3.65 16.50 0.45
C PHE A 24 5.02 17.06 0.12
N GLU A 25 5.25 17.48 -1.13
CA GLU A 25 6.54 18.04 -1.53
C GLU A 25 6.78 19.41 -0.88
N ALA A 26 5.71 20.15 -0.64
CA ALA A 26 5.83 21.45 0.00
C ALA A 26 6.00 21.35 1.52
N SER A 27 5.39 20.36 2.16
CA SER A 27 5.33 20.26 3.61
C SER A 27 6.35 19.29 4.21
N GLY A 28 7.01 18.49 3.39
CA GLY A 28 7.98 17.50 3.86
C GLY A 28 9.06 17.25 2.84
N PRO A 29 10.13 16.53 3.21
CA PRO A 29 11.25 16.27 2.30
C PRO A 29 10.97 15.05 1.40
N MET A 30 9.80 14.98 0.81
CA MET A 30 9.43 13.88 -0.07
C MET A 30 9.56 14.29 -1.52
N THR A 31 10.03 13.36 -2.35
CA THR A 31 10.11 13.54 -3.79
C THR A 31 9.45 12.35 -4.45
N PHE A 32 8.49 12.59 -5.32
CA PHE A 32 7.71 11.53 -5.95
C PHE A 32 8.22 11.24 -7.36
N SER A 33 8.25 9.96 -7.69
CA SER A 33 8.71 9.47 -8.99
C SER A 33 7.67 9.72 -10.08
N GLU A 34 8.05 9.37 -11.32
CA GLU A 34 7.09 9.22 -12.41
C GLU A 34 6.15 8.05 -12.11
N PRO A 35 5.01 7.96 -12.80
CA PRO A 35 4.08 6.85 -12.60
C PRO A 35 4.76 5.49 -12.79
N VAL A 36 4.45 4.53 -11.93
CA VAL A 36 4.97 3.17 -11.98
C VAL A 36 3.86 2.25 -12.42
N PRO A 37 3.89 1.74 -13.66
CA PRO A 37 2.76 0.97 -14.22
C PRO A 37 2.38 -0.27 -13.40
N GLU A 38 3.34 -1.00 -12.86
CA GLU A 38 3.06 -2.21 -12.10
C GLU A 38 2.43 -1.92 -10.73
N LEU A 39 2.39 -0.66 -10.32
CA LEU A 39 1.75 -0.23 -9.08
C LEU A 39 0.51 0.63 -9.38
N GLY A 40 -0.20 0.30 -10.44
CA GLY A 40 -1.40 1.05 -10.81
C GLY A 40 -1.12 2.48 -11.22
N ASN A 41 0.05 2.75 -11.81
CA ASN A 41 0.54 4.07 -12.15
C ASN A 41 0.74 4.97 -10.93
N GLY A 42 0.95 4.37 -9.76
CA GLY A 42 1.27 5.12 -8.55
C GLY A 42 2.61 5.83 -8.69
N ARG A 43 2.68 7.02 -8.13
CA ARG A 43 3.91 7.78 -8.05
C ARG A 43 4.47 7.59 -6.65
N LEU A 44 5.75 7.23 -6.56
CA LEU A 44 6.38 6.76 -5.33
C LEU A 44 7.31 7.76 -4.71
N ALA A 45 7.26 7.85 -3.38
CA ALA A 45 8.31 8.48 -2.59
C ALA A 45 8.88 7.43 -1.64
N GLU A 46 10.20 7.36 -1.56
CA GLU A 46 10.88 6.50 -0.59
C GLU A 46 11.18 7.29 0.66
N LEU A 47 10.95 6.66 1.81
CA LEU A 47 11.22 7.27 3.11
C LEU A 47 12.53 6.72 3.68
N PRO A 48 13.16 7.44 4.63
CA PRO A 48 14.46 7.02 5.15
C PRO A 48 14.51 5.64 5.79
N ASP A 49 13.36 5.15 6.28
CA ASP A 49 13.30 3.82 6.92
C ASP A 49 13.09 2.69 5.91
N GLY A 50 13.08 2.99 4.62
CA GLY A 50 12.86 2.00 3.57
C GLY A 50 11.41 1.79 3.19
N SER A 51 10.47 2.41 3.89
CA SER A 51 9.07 2.35 3.51
C SER A 51 8.80 3.26 2.31
N GLN A 52 7.64 3.08 1.68
CA GLN A 52 7.27 3.83 0.50
C GLN A 52 5.86 4.39 0.62
N ILE A 53 5.63 5.54 0.01
CA ILE A 53 4.29 6.10 -0.16
C ILE A 53 3.99 6.14 -1.64
N SER A 54 2.80 5.64 -2.02
CA SER A 54 2.34 5.68 -3.41
C SER A 54 1.08 6.52 -3.49
N ILE A 55 1.01 7.39 -4.47
CA ILE A 55 -0.18 8.20 -4.73
C ILE A 55 -0.63 7.90 -6.15
N ARG A 56 -1.87 7.45 -6.30
CA ARG A 56 -2.43 7.10 -7.61
C ARG A 56 -3.89 7.50 -7.73
N ALA A 57 -4.33 7.64 -8.97
CA ALA A 57 -5.74 7.87 -9.26
C ALA A 57 -6.53 6.56 -9.11
N PRO A 58 -7.84 6.64 -8.86
CA PRO A 58 -8.71 5.46 -8.91
C PRO A 58 -8.61 4.78 -10.27
N MET A 59 -8.61 3.44 -10.26
CA MET A 59 -8.52 2.65 -11.49
C MET A 59 -9.84 2.59 -12.25
N HIS A 60 -10.94 2.82 -11.54
CA HIS A 60 -12.28 2.84 -12.13
C HIS A 60 -13.19 3.72 -11.28
N ALA A 61 -14.37 4.03 -11.80
CA ALA A 61 -15.28 4.97 -11.16
C ALA A 61 -15.77 4.51 -9.79
N ASP A 62 -15.80 3.20 -9.57
CA ASP A 62 -16.31 2.64 -8.31
C ASP A 62 -15.24 2.55 -7.24
N GLU A 63 -13.99 2.82 -7.55
CA GLU A 63 -12.92 2.79 -6.55
C GLU A 63 -12.96 4.07 -5.73
N ALA A 64 -13.34 3.94 -4.46
CA ALA A 64 -13.42 5.08 -3.57
C ALA A 64 -12.02 5.53 -3.14
N PRO A 65 -11.83 6.82 -2.88
CA PRO A 65 -10.59 7.30 -2.28
C PRO A 65 -10.31 6.58 -0.97
N VAL A 66 -9.06 6.18 -0.76
CA VAL A 66 -8.66 5.45 0.44
C VAL A 66 -7.19 5.67 0.71
N THR A 67 -6.82 5.61 1.98
CA THR A 67 -5.43 5.50 2.41
C THR A 67 -5.28 4.11 3.02
N ARG A 68 -4.50 3.26 2.35
CA ARG A 68 -4.36 1.85 2.74
C ARG A 68 -2.94 1.60 3.20
N THR A 69 -2.82 1.01 4.40
CA THR A 69 -1.53 0.70 5.00
C THR A 69 -1.20 -0.77 4.81
N TYR A 70 0.01 -1.05 4.30
CA TYR A 70 0.52 -2.41 4.14
C TYR A 70 1.63 -2.61 5.14
N PHE A 71 1.50 -3.64 5.98
CA PHE A 71 2.49 -3.96 7.01
C PHE A 71 3.47 -5.00 6.47
N LEU A 72 4.75 -4.80 6.79
CA LEU A 72 5.79 -5.72 6.37
C LEU A 72 5.67 -7.04 7.11
N THR A 73 5.83 -8.14 6.40
CA THR A 73 5.88 -9.48 6.99
C THR A 73 6.92 -10.33 6.28
N ASP A 74 7.48 -11.28 7.01
CA ASP A 74 8.42 -12.25 6.45
C ASP A 74 7.70 -13.42 5.78
N ASP A 75 6.42 -13.62 6.11
CA ASP A 75 5.64 -14.75 5.61
C ASP A 75 4.20 -14.28 5.39
N ILE A 76 3.94 -13.81 4.17
CA ILE A 76 2.65 -13.23 3.84
C ILE A 76 1.53 -14.27 3.82
N ASP A 77 1.86 -15.53 3.50
CA ASP A 77 0.86 -16.59 3.56
C ASP A 77 0.37 -16.79 4.98
N ALA A 78 1.30 -16.89 5.93
CA ALA A 78 0.95 -17.07 7.33
C ALA A 78 0.22 -15.86 7.90
N ALA A 79 0.69 -14.64 7.56
CA ALA A 79 0.08 -13.42 8.06
C ALA A 79 -1.35 -13.26 7.55
N THR A 80 -1.57 -13.48 6.25
CA THR A 80 -2.89 -13.36 5.65
C THR A 80 -3.85 -14.41 6.22
N LYS A 81 -3.37 -15.66 6.37
CA LYS A 81 -4.18 -16.73 6.95
C LYS A 81 -4.56 -16.40 8.40
N ALA A 82 -3.61 -15.89 9.18
CA ALA A 82 -3.89 -15.52 10.57
C ALA A 82 -4.93 -14.41 10.65
N ALA A 83 -4.86 -13.42 9.77
CA ALA A 83 -5.85 -12.35 9.73
C ALA A 83 -7.25 -12.90 9.43
N VAL A 84 -7.37 -13.81 8.48
CA VAL A 84 -8.66 -14.43 8.12
C VAL A 84 -9.20 -15.24 9.29
N LEU A 85 -8.35 -16.01 9.95
CA LEU A 85 -8.78 -16.81 11.12
C LEU A 85 -9.26 -15.92 12.27
N ALA A 86 -8.77 -14.69 12.33
CA ALA A 86 -9.17 -13.73 13.36
C ALA A 86 -10.38 -12.88 12.93
N GLY A 87 -10.95 -13.13 11.75
CA GLY A 87 -12.19 -12.47 11.33
C GLY A 87 -12.08 -11.52 10.16
N ALA A 88 -10.89 -11.34 9.59
CA ALA A 88 -10.74 -10.46 8.43
C ALA A 88 -11.28 -11.13 7.16
N GLU A 89 -11.72 -10.31 6.22
CA GLU A 89 -12.14 -10.76 4.90
C GLU A 89 -11.08 -10.38 3.87
N VAL A 90 -10.66 -11.33 3.03
CA VAL A 90 -9.71 -11.05 1.95
C VAL A 90 -10.42 -10.24 0.87
N ALA A 91 -9.91 -9.04 0.61
CA ALA A 91 -10.38 -8.20 -0.48
C ALA A 91 -9.57 -8.47 -1.76
N HIS A 92 -8.29 -8.80 -1.61
CA HIS A 92 -7.42 -9.16 -2.72
C HIS A 92 -6.46 -10.25 -2.25
N PRO A 93 -6.45 -11.42 -2.90
CA PRO A 93 -5.56 -12.51 -2.50
C PRO A 93 -4.09 -12.12 -2.75
N ILE A 94 -3.19 -12.91 -2.18
CA ILE A 94 -1.76 -12.69 -2.34
C ILE A 94 -1.39 -12.65 -3.82
N MET A 95 -0.68 -11.60 -4.20
CA MET A 95 -0.23 -11.43 -5.58
C MET A 95 1.20 -10.93 -5.59
N GLU A 96 2.01 -11.48 -6.48
CA GLU A 96 3.38 -11.04 -6.67
C GLU A 96 3.43 -9.89 -7.67
N ILE A 97 4.22 -8.86 -7.33
CA ILE A 97 4.57 -7.80 -8.27
C ILE A 97 6.05 -7.99 -8.58
N PRO A 98 6.40 -8.46 -9.79
CA PRO A 98 7.78 -8.79 -10.11
C PRO A 98 8.75 -7.64 -9.81
N GLY A 99 9.83 -7.97 -9.12
CA GLY A 99 10.85 -7.00 -8.73
C GLY A 99 10.51 -6.14 -7.53
N ARG A 100 9.31 -6.29 -6.95
CA ARG A 100 8.87 -5.44 -5.84
C ARG A 100 8.42 -6.19 -4.60
N GLY A 101 7.87 -7.40 -4.75
CA GLY A 101 7.42 -8.19 -3.63
C GLY A 101 6.03 -8.76 -3.83
N LYS A 102 5.40 -9.14 -2.73
CA LYS A 102 4.05 -9.70 -2.72
C LYS A 102 3.17 -8.89 -1.79
N PHE A 103 1.88 -8.85 -2.11
CA PHE A 103 0.94 -8.13 -1.25
C PHE A 103 -0.40 -8.87 -1.16
N SER A 104 -1.15 -8.58 -0.12
CA SER A 104 -2.55 -8.97 0.00
C SER A 104 -3.32 -7.82 0.62
N ILE A 105 -4.63 -7.78 0.40
CA ILE A 105 -5.51 -6.76 0.95
C ILE A 105 -6.65 -7.45 1.67
N PHE A 106 -7.02 -6.95 2.83
CA PHE A 106 -8.13 -7.50 3.60
C PHE A 106 -8.90 -6.39 4.30
N PHE A 107 -10.16 -6.69 4.64
CA PHE A 107 -11.01 -5.81 5.43
C PHE A 107 -11.13 -6.34 6.85
N GLN A 108 -11.11 -5.42 7.79
CA GLN A 108 -11.54 -5.70 9.16
C GLN A 108 -12.64 -4.69 9.45
N GLY A 109 -13.88 -5.14 9.38
CA GLY A 109 -15.00 -4.22 9.36
C GLY A 109 -14.94 -3.34 8.12
N GLU A 110 -14.95 -2.03 8.30
CA GLU A 110 -14.83 -1.09 7.17
C GLU A 110 -13.41 -0.63 6.93
N ASN A 111 -12.44 -1.08 7.74
CA ASN A 111 -11.06 -0.70 7.57
C ASN A 111 -10.36 -1.59 6.56
N GLN A 112 -9.51 -0.98 5.73
CA GLN A 112 -8.72 -1.70 4.74
C GLN A 112 -7.26 -1.71 5.15
N PHE A 113 -6.65 -2.88 5.09
CA PHE A 113 -5.25 -3.08 5.41
C PHE A 113 -4.63 -4.02 4.39
N GLY A 114 -3.32 -4.10 4.41
CA GLY A 114 -2.62 -5.09 3.61
C GLY A 114 -1.38 -5.59 4.32
N TYR A 115 -0.83 -6.67 3.77
CA TYR A 115 0.51 -7.14 4.11
C TYR A 115 1.39 -7.02 2.87
N TRP A 116 2.66 -6.84 3.13
CA TRP A 116 3.69 -6.75 2.08
C TRP A 116 4.88 -7.61 2.49
N GLN A 117 5.33 -8.42 1.56
CA GLN A 117 6.55 -9.21 1.73
C GLN A 117 7.51 -8.86 0.59
N ASP A 118 8.72 -8.47 0.95
CA ASP A 118 9.76 -8.14 -0.03
C ASP A 118 10.25 -9.37 -0.77
#